data_fc953ed8dbab806000ec25b9bb36d8a7
#
_entry.id   fc953ed8dbab806000ec25b9bb36d8a7
#
_cell.length_a   1.000
_cell.length_b   1.000
_cell.length_c   1.000
_cell.angle_alpha   90.00
_cell.angle_beta   90.00
_cell.angle_gamma   90.00
#
_symmetry.space_group_name_H-M   'P 1'
#
loop_
_entity.id
_entity.type
_entity.pdbx_description
1 polymer ?
#
loop_
_entity_poly.entity_id
_entity_poly.type
_entity_poly.pdbx_seq_one_letter_code
_entity_poly.pdbx_strand_id
1 'polypeptide(L)'
;MAAQDTLAHERTPSGAPAEKPEAVIRVRDLKVAFGEKVIMDGLDLDVMRGEILGFVGGSGQGKSVLTRTILGLARKSRGTIEVFGENVDRLTLPQRRALERRFGVMFQQGALFSALTVKQNIQVPMREYLHLSPDLLDELAMVKLDLVGLPPDAADKVPSELSGGMIKRAALARALALDPDIVFLDEPTSGLDPIGAAEFDDLIMTLKQTLGLTVFMVTHDLDSLYHACDRIAALADRKVIAAGPLATMLASDHPWLKAYFGGERAMARLPAGEQGSQT
;
A
#
# COMPACT_ATOMS: atom_id res chain seq x y z
N MET A 1 11.31 62.93 24.93
CA MET A 1 11.33 61.74 25.81
C MET A 1 9.98 61.07 25.68
N ALA A 2 9.89 60.01 24.92
CA ALA A 2 8.71 59.14 24.84
C ALA A 2 9.22 57.72 24.65
N ALA A 3 8.94 56.88 25.63
CA ALA A 3 9.39 55.50 25.69
C ALA A 3 8.59 54.66 24.68
N GLN A 4 9.30 53.84 23.89
CA GLN A 4 8.75 52.80 23.05
C GLN A 4 8.59 51.54 23.90
N ASP A 5 7.35 51.15 24.10
CA ASP A 5 6.96 49.89 24.74
C ASP A 5 6.91 48.79 23.66
N THR A 6 7.87 47.88 23.70
CA THR A 6 7.98 46.74 22.78
C THR A 6 7.25 45.56 23.39
N LEU A 7 6.02 45.33 22.98
CA LEU A 7 5.26 44.12 23.34
C LEU A 7 5.79 42.91 22.54
N ALA A 8 6.65 42.13 23.19
CA ALA A 8 7.03 40.80 22.73
C ALA A 8 5.87 39.84 22.93
N HIS A 9 5.22 39.43 21.81
CA HIS A 9 4.27 38.33 21.82
C HIS A 9 5.05 37.01 21.88
N GLU A 10 5.12 36.43 23.06
CA GLU A 10 5.52 35.05 23.26
C GLU A 10 4.46 34.14 22.61
N ARG A 11 4.79 33.55 21.45
CA ARG A 11 4.04 32.44 20.88
C ARG A 11 4.38 31.18 21.66
N THR A 12 3.50 30.79 22.57
CA THR A 12 3.48 29.47 23.17
C THR A 12 3.19 28.47 22.06
N PRO A 13 4.01 27.42 21.85
CA PRO A 13 3.63 26.34 20.91
C PRO A 13 2.49 25.56 21.55
N SER A 14 1.29 25.69 20.98
CA SER A 14 0.15 24.83 21.28
C SER A 14 0.50 23.41 20.87
N GLY A 15 0.91 22.59 21.82
CA GLY A 15 1.01 21.15 21.68
C GLY A 15 -0.39 20.55 21.55
N ALA A 16 -0.90 20.47 20.33
CA ALA A 16 -2.07 19.62 20.08
C ALA A 16 -1.72 18.18 20.51
N PRO A 17 -2.58 17.49 21.27
CA PRO A 17 -2.36 16.09 21.60
C PRO A 17 -2.23 15.31 20.29
N ALA A 18 -1.19 14.49 20.16
CA ALA A 18 -1.03 13.61 19.00
C ALA A 18 -2.31 12.78 18.88
N GLU A 19 -3.09 13.05 17.83
CA GLU A 19 -4.29 12.27 17.53
C GLU A 19 -3.87 10.80 17.42
N LYS A 20 -4.61 9.92 18.11
CA LYS A 20 -4.37 8.47 17.96
C LYS A 20 -4.48 8.13 16.48
N PRO A 21 -3.52 7.38 15.92
CA PRO A 21 -3.55 7.03 14.50
C PRO A 21 -4.89 6.38 14.15
N GLU A 22 -5.59 6.98 13.20
CA GLU A 22 -6.90 6.53 12.74
C GLU A 22 -6.74 5.28 11.86
N ALA A 23 -7.41 4.18 12.20
CA ALA A 23 -7.48 3.01 11.33
C ALA A 23 -8.45 3.29 10.17
N VAL A 24 -7.90 3.32 8.94
CA VAL A 24 -8.69 3.49 7.70
C VAL A 24 -9.27 2.18 7.18
N ILE A 25 -8.66 1.04 7.52
CA ILE A 25 -9.21 -0.30 7.30
C ILE A 25 -9.21 -1.03 8.64
N ARG A 26 -10.37 -1.61 9.01
CA ARG A 26 -10.52 -2.50 10.16
C ARG A 26 -11.10 -3.82 9.70
N VAL A 27 -10.38 -4.90 9.97
CA VAL A 27 -10.83 -6.27 9.73
C VAL A 27 -11.00 -6.96 11.07
N ARG A 28 -12.16 -7.60 11.33
CA ARG A 28 -12.44 -8.30 12.58
C ARG A 28 -13.05 -9.66 12.34
N ASP A 29 -12.49 -10.67 13.02
CA ASP A 29 -12.93 -12.08 13.01
C ASP A 29 -13.16 -12.60 11.58
N LEU A 30 -12.29 -12.21 10.65
CA LEU A 30 -12.45 -12.55 9.24
C LEU A 30 -12.22 -14.04 9.00
N LYS A 31 -13.22 -14.68 8.36
CA LYS A 31 -13.10 -16.03 7.82
C LYS A 31 -13.31 -16.02 6.32
N VAL A 32 -12.36 -16.63 5.60
CA VAL A 32 -12.43 -16.85 4.14
C VAL A 32 -12.18 -18.32 3.86
N ALA A 33 -13.06 -18.93 3.10
CA ALA A 33 -12.94 -20.32 2.66
C ALA A 33 -13.40 -20.50 1.21
N PHE A 34 -12.81 -21.45 0.51
CA PHE A 34 -13.20 -21.89 -0.84
C PHE A 34 -13.52 -23.39 -0.76
N GLY A 35 -14.81 -23.70 -0.80
CA GLY A 35 -15.29 -25.05 -0.49
C GLY A 35 -14.89 -25.43 0.94
N GLU A 36 -14.24 -26.58 1.10
CA GLU A 36 -13.76 -27.08 2.39
C GLU A 36 -12.42 -26.45 2.82
N LYS A 37 -11.72 -25.78 1.90
CA LYS A 37 -10.41 -25.19 2.19
C LYS A 37 -10.55 -23.84 2.89
N VAL A 38 -10.29 -23.80 4.18
CA VAL A 38 -10.22 -22.57 4.98
C VAL A 38 -8.88 -21.89 4.76
N ILE A 39 -8.91 -20.63 4.29
CA ILE A 39 -7.72 -19.80 4.04
C ILE A 39 -7.43 -18.91 5.26
N MET A 40 -8.46 -18.31 5.84
CA MET A 40 -8.37 -17.46 7.03
C MET A 40 -9.48 -17.83 7.99
N ASP A 41 -9.20 -17.77 9.31
CA ASP A 41 -10.18 -18.04 10.34
C ASP A 41 -9.90 -17.23 11.61
N GLY A 42 -10.71 -16.22 11.86
CA GLY A 42 -10.55 -15.30 12.97
C GLY A 42 -9.38 -14.32 12.77
N LEU A 43 -9.22 -13.76 11.55
CA LEU A 43 -8.18 -12.79 11.25
C LEU A 43 -8.64 -11.39 11.63
N ASP A 44 -7.81 -10.70 12.43
CA ASP A 44 -7.95 -9.29 12.78
C ASP A 44 -6.78 -8.49 12.19
N LEU A 45 -7.08 -7.30 11.65
CA LEU A 45 -6.07 -6.40 11.10
C LEU A 45 -6.57 -4.95 11.11
N ASP A 46 -5.69 -4.02 11.47
CA ASP A 46 -5.88 -2.58 11.30
C ASP A 46 -4.81 -2.01 10.36
N VAL A 47 -5.24 -1.19 9.40
CA VAL A 47 -4.38 -0.36 8.56
C VAL A 47 -4.59 1.09 8.97
N MET A 48 -3.51 1.77 9.36
CA MET A 48 -3.57 3.15 9.84
C MET A 48 -3.46 4.16 8.70
N ARG A 49 -4.07 5.32 8.87
CA ARG A 49 -3.99 6.40 7.90
C ARG A 49 -2.53 6.84 7.69
N GLY A 50 -2.12 6.96 6.44
CA GLY A 50 -0.82 7.49 6.08
C GLY A 50 0.37 6.57 6.38
N GLU A 51 0.13 5.28 6.70
CA GLU A 51 1.22 4.30 6.84
C GLU A 51 1.46 3.51 5.55
N ILE A 52 2.66 2.97 5.43
CA ILE A 52 2.97 1.84 4.55
C ILE A 52 2.94 0.59 5.43
N LEU A 53 1.88 -0.22 5.30
CA LEU A 53 1.77 -1.50 5.98
C LEU A 53 2.29 -2.62 5.06
N GLY A 54 3.40 -3.24 5.43
CA GLY A 54 3.91 -4.44 4.79
C GLY A 54 3.11 -5.67 5.26
N PHE A 55 2.52 -6.43 4.35
CA PHE A 55 1.78 -7.65 4.67
C PHE A 55 2.54 -8.87 4.17
N VAL A 56 3.05 -9.67 5.10
CA VAL A 56 3.92 -10.81 4.82
C VAL A 56 3.30 -12.13 5.24
N GLY A 57 3.82 -13.22 4.72
CA GLY A 57 3.37 -14.57 5.06
C GLY A 57 3.89 -15.59 4.05
N GLY A 58 3.86 -16.86 4.41
CA GLY A 58 4.30 -17.94 3.53
C GLY A 58 3.58 -17.98 2.18
N SER A 59 4.20 -18.61 1.19
CA SER A 59 3.56 -18.79 -0.12
C SER A 59 2.25 -19.59 0.02
N GLY A 60 1.21 -19.14 -0.66
CA GLY A 60 -0.09 -19.83 -0.65
C GLY A 60 -0.93 -19.64 0.63
N GLN A 61 -0.48 -18.86 1.63
CA GLN A 61 -1.22 -18.64 2.88
C GLN A 61 -2.40 -17.68 2.74
N GLY A 62 -2.60 -17.05 1.57
CA GLY A 62 -3.80 -16.25 1.32
C GLY A 62 -3.59 -14.73 1.36
N LYS A 63 -2.36 -14.21 1.25
CA LYS A 63 -2.10 -12.75 1.23
C LYS A 63 -2.95 -12.03 0.19
N SER A 64 -2.88 -12.43 -1.06
CA SER A 64 -3.71 -11.83 -2.13
C SER A 64 -5.21 -12.13 -1.98
N VAL A 65 -5.58 -13.16 -1.20
CA VAL A 65 -6.99 -13.42 -0.85
C VAL A 65 -7.50 -12.35 0.10
N LEU A 66 -6.71 -11.96 1.11
CA LEU A 66 -7.08 -10.85 2.02
C LEU A 66 -7.30 -9.56 1.23
N THR A 67 -6.32 -9.17 0.40
CA THR A 67 -6.43 -7.99 -0.46
C THR A 67 -7.71 -8.01 -1.29
N ARG A 68 -7.96 -9.13 -2.00
CA ARG A 68 -9.19 -9.29 -2.80
C ARG A 68 -10.47 -9.24 -1.97
N THR A 69 -10.43 -9.73 -0.73
CA THR A 69 -11.59 -9.70 0.17
C THR A 69 -11.88 -8.28 0.65
N ILE A 70 -10.84 -7.51 1.00
CA ILE A 70 -10.98 -6.08 1.37
C ILE A 70 -11.54 -5.27 0.18
N LEU A 71 -11.06 -5.54 -1.04
CA LEU A 71 -11.52 -4.90 -2.27
C LEU A 71 -12.93 -5.37 -2.73
N GLY A 72 -13.54 -6.34 -2.02
CA GLY A 72 -14.84 -6.89 -2.41
C GLY A 72 -14.81 -7.84 -3.61
N LEU A 73 -13.62 -8.26 -4.06
CA LEU A 73 -13.41 -9.19 -5.19
C LEU A 73 -13.46 -10.66 -4.77
N ALA A 74 -13.39 -10.95 -3.46
CA ALA A 74 -13.56 -12.28 -2.90
C ALA A 74 -14.56 -12.25 -1.75
N ARG A 75 -15.39 -13.30 -1.65
CA ARG A 75 -16.41 -13.40 -0.59
C ARG A 75 -15.77 -13.90 0.70
N LYS A 76 -16.17 -13.28 1.82
CA LYS A 76 -15.89 -13.79 3.15
C LYS A 76 -17.05 -14.67 3.65
N SER A 77 -16.74 -15.61 4.54
CA SER A 77 -17.74 -16.48 5.17
C SER A 77 -18.23 -15.89 6.50
N ARG A 78 -17.39 -15.13 7.21
CA ARG A 78 -17.67 -14.49 8.50
C ARG A 78 -16.77 -13.28 8.71
N GLY A 79 -17.08 -12.46 9.70
CA GLY A 79 -16.31 -11.30 10.11
C GLY A 79 -16.79 -10.00 9.49
N THR A 80 -16.18 -8.90 9.90
CA THR A 80 -16.50 -7.56 9.40
C THR A 80 -15.28 -6.91 8.79
N ILE A 81 -15.51 -6.13 7.74
CA ILE A 81 -14.52 -5.24 7.13
C ILE A 81 -15.14 -3.84 7.13
N GLU A 82 -14.44 -2.91 7.75
CA GLU A 82 -14.78 -1.49 7.73
C GLU A 82 -13.69 -0.73 7.01
N VAL A 83 -14.09 0.18 6.14
CA VAL A 83 -13.17 1.08 5.43
C VAL A 83 -13.66 2.51 5.65
N PHE A 84 -12.78 3.39 6.14
CA PHE A 84 -13.12 4.75 6.57
C PHE A 84 -14.30 4.81 7.55
N GLY A 85 -14.41 3.81 8.43
CA GLY A 85 -15.48 3.68 9.42
C GLY A 85 -16.80 3.10 8.89
N GLU A 86 -16.88 2.83 7.57
CA GLU A 86 -18.09 2.25 6.95
C GLU A 86 -17.94 0.73 6.77
N ASN A 87 -18.94 -0.03 7.23
CA ASN A 87 -18.99 -1.48 7.01
C ASN A 87 -19.31 -1.78 5.54
N VAL A 88 -18.36 -2.43 4.83
CA VAL A 88 -18.47 -2.68 3.38
C VAL A 88 -19.65 -3.55 2.98
N ASP A 89 -20.18 -4.39 3.90
CA ASP A 89 -21.33 -5.26 3.62
C ASP A 89 -22.66 -4.51 3.64
N ARG A 90 -22.70 -3.32 4.24
CA ARG A 90 -23.90 -2.49 4.38
C ARG A 90 -24.01 -1.39 3.33
N LEU A 91 -22.99 -1.25 2.49
CA LEU A 91 -22.96 -0.22 1.47
C LEU A 91 -23.95 -0.52 0.33
N THR A 92 -24.70 0.51 -0.05
CA THR A 92 -25.46 0.51 -1.30
C THR A 92 -24.52 0.53 -2.51
N LEU A 93 -25.01 0.21 -3.70
CA LEU A 93 -24.18 0.25 -4.92
C LEU A 93 -23.52 1.62 -5.18
N PRO A 94 -24.22 2.76 -5.02
CA PRO A 94 -23.59 4.09 -5.17
C PRO A 94 -22.48 4.34 -4.13
N GLN A 95 -22.71 3.96 -2.86
CA GLN A 95 -21.71 4.11 -1.80
C GLN A 95 -20.49 3.22 -2.06
N ARG A 96 -20.71 1.98 -2.51
CA ARG A 96 -19.61 1.07 -2.88
C ARG A 96 -18.78 1.66 -4.02
N ARG A 97 -19.40 2.18 -5.09
CA ARG A 97 -18.68 2.85 -6.19
C ARG A 97 -17.90 4.08 -5.71
N ALA A 98 -18.46 4.86 -4.79
CA ALA A 98 -17.76 5.99 -4.19
C ALA A 98 -16.53 5.53 -3.38
N LEU A 99 -16.63 4.41 -2.64
CA LEU A 99 -15.52 3.82 -1.91
C LEU A 99 -14.45 3.26 -2.87
N GLU A 100 -14.83 2.55 -3.91
CA GLU A 100 -13.92 1.96 -4.90
C GLU A 100 -13.04 3.01 -5.59
N ARG A 101 -13.56 4.22 -5.82
CA ARG A 101 -12.78 5.36 -6.36
C ARG A 101 -11.63 5.82 -5.45
N ARG A 102 -11.73 5.52 -4.15
CA ARG A 102 -10.72 5.86 -3.14
C ARG A 102 -9.61 4.81 -3.04
N PHE A 103 -9.68 3.76 -3.85
CA PHE A 103 -8.70 2.69 -3.92
C PHE A 103 -7.88 2.76 -5.21
N GLY A 104 -6.57 2.67 -5.08
CA GLY A 104 -5.66 2.34 -6.16
C GLY A 104 -5.20 0.89 -6.03
N VAL A 105 -5.13 0.14 -7.11
CA VAL A 105 -4.69 -1.26 -7.07
C VAL A 105 -3.64 -1.52 -8.13
N MET A 106 -2.49 -2.03 -7.68
CA MET A 106 -1.42 -2.54 -8.53
C MET A 106 -1.24 -4.03 -8.27
N PHE A 107 -1.56 -4.86 -9.26
CA PHE A 107 -1.36 -6.31 -9.20
C PHE A 107 0.08 -6.70 -9.53
N GLN A 108 0.51 -7.89 -9.12
CA GLN A 108 1.88 -8.40 -9.17
C GLN A 108 2.59 -8.20 -10.53
N GLN A 109 1.91 -8.42 -11.65
CA GLN A 109 2.47 -8.23 -13.00
C GLN A 109 2.11 -6.88 -13.63
N GLY A 110 1.65 -5.90 -12.82
CA GLY A 110 1.14 -4.63 -13.29
C GLY A 110 -0.26 -4.74 -13.92
N ALA A 111 -0.60 -5.84 -14.53
CA ALA A 111 -1.89 -6.12 -15.21
C ALA A 111 -2.33 -4.97 -16.14
N LEU A 112 -1.40 -4.39 -16.90
CA LEU A 112 -1.70 -3.40 -17.93
C LEU A 112 -2.44 -4.07 -19.09
N PHE A 113 -3.35 -3.33 -19.70
CA PHE A 113 -4.00 -3.76 -20.94
C PHE A 113 -2.96 -3.73 -22.09
N SER A 114 -2.61 -4.89 -22.62
CA SER A 114 -1.53 -5.06 -23.58
C SER A 114 -1.73 -4.34 -24.91
N ALA A 115 -3.00 -4.12 -25.30
CA ALA A 115 -3.37 -3.41 -26.51
C ALA A 115 -3.50 -1.88 -26.35
N LEU A 116 -3.34 -1.36 -25.13
CA LEU A 116 -3.43 0.06 -24.83
C LEU A 116 -2.04 0.64 -24.57
N THR A 117 -1.83 1.90 -24.96
CA THR A 117 -0.61 2.64 -24.58
C THR A 117 -0.57 2.89 -23.07
N VAL A 118 0.57 3.33 -22.53
CA VAL A 118 0.70 3.72 -21.13
C VAL A 118 -0.32 4.81 -20.77
N LYS A 119 -0.41 5.86 -21.57
CA LYS A 119 -1.38 6.94 -21.40
C LYS A 119 -2.82 6.41 -21.36
N GLN A 120 -3.18 5.55 -22.30
CA GLN A 120 -4.50 4.93 -22.35
C GLN A 120 -4.76 4.04 -21.12
N ASN A 121 -3.78 3.27 -20.66
CA ASN A 121 -3.89 2.48 -19.43
C ASN A 121 -4.19 3.36 -18.21
N ILE A 122 -3.49 4.49 -18.06
CA ILE A 122 -3.74 5.45 -16.99
C ILE A 122 -5.16 6.04 -17.08
N GLN A 123 -5.65 6.30 -18.28
CA GLN A 123 -6.98 6.86 -18.52
C GLN A 123 -8.13 5.87 -18.27
N VAL A 124 -7.90 4.55 -18.25
CA VAL A 124 -8.99 3.57 -18.04
C VAL A 124 -9.84 3.88 -16.82
N PRO A 125 -9.30 4.01 -15.60
CA PRO A 125 -10.12 4.36 -14.45
C PRO A 125 -10.71 5.79 -14.54
N MET A 126 -9.99 6.74 -15.15
CA MET A 126 -10.53 8.10 -15.33
C MET A 126 -11.78 8.09 -16.21
N ARG A 127 -11.78 7.35 -17.32
CA ARG A 127 -12.93 7.22 -18.24
C ARG A 127 -14.13 6.54 -17.61
N GLU A 128 -13.90 5.59 -16.70
CA GLU A 128 -14.96 4.87 -15.98
C GLU A 128 -15.67 5.77 -14.96
N TYR A 129 -14.92 6.62 -14.26
CA TYR A 129 -15.43 7.33 -13.10
C TYR A 129 -15.56 8.86 -13.30
N LEU A 130 -14.89 9.44 -14.30
CA LEU A 130 -14.85 10.88 -14.50
C LEU A 130 -15.46 11.23 -15.87
N HIS A 131 -16.24 12.31 -15.90
CA HIS A 131 -16.81 12.85 -17.13
C HIS A 131 -15.99 14.06 -17.60
N LEU A 132 -14.83 13.80 -18.19
CA LEU A 132 -13.86 14.81 -18.62
C LEU A 132 -13.73 14.83 -20.15
N SER A 133 -13.29 15.99 -20.69
CA SER A 133 -12.93 16.09 -22.11
C SER A 133 -11.70 15.21 -22.42
N PRO A 134 -11.54 14.78 -23.68
CA PRO A 134 -10.35 14.02 -24.09
C PRO A 134 -9.05 14.75 -23.78
N ASP A 135 -8.96 16.04 -24.02
CA ASP A 135 -7.76 16.84 -23.76
C ASP A 135 -7.38 16.85 -22.28
N LEU A 136 -8.40 17.03 -21.39
CA LEU A 136 -8.16 17.02 -19.95
C LEU A 136 -7.75 15.61 -19.44
N LEU A 137 -8.31 14.55 -20.03
CA LEU A 137 -7.88 13.18 -19.73
C LEU A 137 -6.41 12.94 -20.12
N ASP A 138 -5.99 13.49 -21.27
CA ASP A 138 -4.62 13.42 -21.76
C ASP A 138 -3.67 14.17 -20.80
N GLU A 139 -4.01 15.41 -20.42
CA GLU A 139 -3.23 16.21 -19.48
C GLU A 139 -3.07 15.50 -18.13
N LEU A 140 -4.17 15.03 -17.55
CA LEU A 140 -4.14 14.33 -16.27
C LEU A 140 -3.32 13.04 -16.34
N ALA A 141 -3.43 12.28 -17.43
CA ALA A 141 -2.63 11.07 -17.61
C ALA A 141 -1.14 11.39 -17.69
N MET A 142 -0.74 12.49 -18.33
CA MET A 142 0.67 12.94 -18.37
C MET A 142 1.16 13.36 -16.98
N VAL A 143 0.32 14.03 -16.17
CA VAL A 143 0.67 14.34 -14.78
C VAL A 143 0.91 13.06 -13.96
N LYS A 144 0.07 12.02 -14.14
CA LYS A 144 0.27 10.74 -13.43
C LYS A 144 1.50 9.98 -13.91
N LEU A 145 1.83 10.11 -15.20
CA LEU A 145 3.04 9.53 -15.78
C LEU A 145 4.30 10.18 -15.20
N ASP A 146 4.34 11.51 -15.13
CA ASP A 146 5.44 12.28 -14.53
C ASP A 146 5.59 11.98 -13.03
N LEU A 147 4.48 11.88 -12.30
CA LEU A 147 4.43 11.59 -10.86
C LEU A 147 5.15 10.28 -10.49
N VAL A 148 5.18 9.30 -11.38
CA VAL A 148 5.88 8.03 -11.17
C VAL A 148 7.28 8.01 -11.83
N GLY A 149 7.75 9.14 -12.35
CA GLY A 149 9.06 9.28 -12.96
C GLY A 149 9.23 8.55 -14.29
N LEU A 150 8.16 8.40 -15.07
CA LEU A 150 8.25 7.90 -16.44
C LEU A 150 8.55 9.06 -17.41
N PRO A 151 9.43 8.85 -18.41
CA PRO A 151 9.69 9.87 -19.40
C PRO A 151 8.46 10.08 -20.31
N PRO A 152 8.26 11.31 -20.84
CA PRO A 152 7.09 11.64 -21.65
C PRO A 152 6.86 10.73 -22.86
N ASP A 153 7.93 10.26 -23.51
CA ASP A 153 7.87 9.35 -24.65
C ASP A 153 7.34 7.94 -24.30
N ALA A 154 7.28 7.59 -23.02
CA ALA A 154 6.65 6.36 -22.57
C ALA A 154 5.11 6.39 -22.72
N ALA A 155 4.51 7.57 -22.81
CA ALA A 155 3.06 7.74 -22.89
C ALA A 155 2.40 6.98 -24.05
N ASP A 156 3.06 6.97 -25.19
CA ASP A 156 2.54 6.38 -26.44
C ASP A 156 3.03 4.94 -26.67
N LYS A 157 3.88 4.39 -25.79
CA LYS A 157 4.35 3.00 -25.84
C LYS A 157 3.29 2.03 -25.31
N VAL A 158 3.25 0.84 -25.88
CA VAL A 158 2.47 -0.29 -25.32
C VAL A 158 3.32 -1.09 -24.33
N PRO A 159 2.71 -1.88 -23.42
CA PRO A 159 3.44 -2.60 -22.38
C PRO A 159 4.59 -3.49 -22.87
N SER A 160 4.50 -4.06 -24.08
CA SER A 160 5.56 -4.88 -24.67
C SER A 160 6.83 -4.10 -25.06
N GLU A 161 6.77 -2.77 -25.11
CA GLU A 161 7.89 -1.88 -25.46
C GLU A 161 8.57 -1.29 -24.20
N LEU A 162 8.10 -1.68 -22.99
CA LEU A 162 8.58 -1.17 -21.72
C LEU A 162 9.53 -2.14 -21.03
N SER A 163 10.48 -1.61 -20.27
CA SER A 163 11.24 -2.42 -19.30
C SER A 163 10.34 -2.86 -18.12
N GLY A 164 10.77 -3.88 -17.36
CA GLY A 164 10.03 -4.35 -16.18
C GLY A 164 9.73 -3.23 -15.17
N GLY A 165 10.72 -2.38 -14.89
CA GLY A 165 10.55 -1.21 -14.02
C GLY A 165 9.55 -0.19 -14.57
N MET A 166 9.59 0.09 -15.89
CA MET A 166 8.62 0.98 -16.52
C MET A 166 7.19 0.41 -16.47
N ILE A 167 7.02 -0.91 -16.65
CA ILE A 167 5.71 -1.58 -16.48
C ILE A 167 5.17 -1.36 -15.06
N LYS A 168 6.01 -1.53 -14.03
CA LYS A 168 5.63 -1.32 -12.63
C LYS A 168 5.24 0.14 -12.37
N ARG A 169 6.03 1.11 -12.85
CA ARG A 169 5.72 2.54 -12.73
C ARG A 169 4.45 2.91 -13.48
N ALA A 170 4.20 2.39 -14.68
CA ALA A 170 2.96 2.63 -15.43
C ALA A 170 1.73 2.03 -14.71
N ALA A 171 1.87 0.85 -14.12
CA ALA A 171 0.81 0.24 -13.31
C ALA A 171 0.51 1.05 -12.04
N LEU A 172 1.54 1.62 -11.41
CA LEU A 172 1.38 2.53 -10.28
C LEU A 172 0.70 3.83 -10.72
N ALA A 173 1.10 4.44 -11.84
CA ALA A 173 0.43 5.63 -12.39
C ALA A 173 -1.08 5.40 -12.62
N ARG A 174 -1.44 4.22 -13.17
CA ARG A 174 -2.83 3.82 -13.31
C ARG A 174 -3.54 3.66 -11.96
N ALA A 175 -2.88 3.06 -10.97
CA ALA A 175 -3.43 2.93 -9.62
C ALA A 175 -3.68 4.31 -8.98
N LEU A 176 -2.86 5.31 -9.29
CA LEU A 176 -2.98 6.68 -8.79
C LEU A 176 -3.93 7.56 -9.61
N ALA A 177 -4.54 7.05 -10.67
CA ALA A 177 -5.28 7.84 -11.66
C ALA A 177 -6.47 8.63 -11.08
N LEU A 178 -7.08 8.14 -10.01
CA LEU A 178 -8.24 8.76 -9.35
C LEU A 178 -7.89 9.46 -8.03
N ASP A 179 -6.62 9.74 -7.76
CA ASP A 179 -6.14 10.29 -6.48
C ASP A 179 -6.67 9.51 -5.26
N PRO A 180 -6.36 8.20 -5.16
CA PRO A 180 -6.89 7.35 -4.12
C PRO A 180 -6.35 7.71 -2.74
N ASP A 181 -7.12 7.43 -1.68
CA ASP A 181 -6.65 7.53 -0.30
C ASP A 181 -5.79 6.31 0.10
N ILE A 182 -6.09 5.14 -0.47
CA ILE A 182 -5.39 3.88 -0.17
C ILE A 182 -4.92 3.23 -1.46
N VAL A 183 -3.65 2.81 -1.48
CA VAL A 183 -3.07 2.06 -2.59
C VAL A 183 -2.71 0.65 -2.12
N PHE A 184 -3.23 -0.36 -2.83
CA PHE A 184 -2.88 -1.76 -2.65
C PHE A 184 -1.81 -2.14 -3.66
N LEU A 185 -0.68 -2.64 -3.17
CA LEU A 185 0.45 -3.09 -3.97
C LEU A 185 0.66 -4.59 -3.74
N ASP A 186 0.51 -5.40 -4.78
CA ASP A 186 0.75 -6.84 -4.70
C ASP A 186 2.09 -7.16 -5.38
N GLU A 187 3.13 -7.47 -4.58
CA GLU A 187 4.50 -7.78 -5.00
C GLU A 187 5.09 -6.71 -5.95
N PRO A 188 5.15 -5.43 -5.53
CA PRO A 188 5.48 -4.32 -6.43
C PRO A 188 6.90 -4.42 -7.00
N THR A 189 7.88 -4.85 -6.22
CA THR A 189 9.30 -4.94 -6.60
C THR A 189 9.66 -6.27 -7.26
N SER A 190 8.73 -7.22 -7.33
CA SER A 190 8.99 -8.56 -7.87
C SER A 190 9.42 -8.49 -9.34
N GLY A 191 10.55 -9.15 -9.66
CA GLY A 191 11.13 -9.17 -11.00
C GLY A 191 11.96 -7.94 -11.39
N LEU A 192 12.16 -7.01 -10.46
CA LEU A 192 13.14 -5.93 -10.61
C LEU A 192 14.52 -6.39 -10.12
N ASP A 193 15.57 -5.77 -10.66
CA ASP A 193 16.89 -5.86 -10.06
C ASP A 193 16.94 -5.09 -8.72
N PRO A 194 17.94 -5.30 -7.87
CA PRO A 194 18.01 -4.66 -6.55
C PRO A 194 17.99 -3.14 -6.58
N ILE A 195 18.57 -2.51 -7.60
CA ILE A 195 18.61 -1.05 -7.74
C ILE A 195 17.20 -0.55 -8.10
N GLY A 196 16.57 -1.15 -9.10
CA GLY A 196 15.22 -0.81 -9.51
C GLY A 196 14.17 -1.07 -8.42
N ALA A 197 14.37 -2.10 -7.57
CA ALA A 197 13.52 -2.35 -6.40
C ALA A 197 13.64 -1.22 -5.38
N ALA A 198 14.86 -0.82 -5.01
CA ALA A 198 15.10 0.28 -4.08
C ALA A 198 14.54 1.62 -4.61
N GLU A 199 14.75 1.94 -5.89
CA GLU A 199 14.16 3.13 -6.52
C GLU A 199 12.63 3.12 -6.50
N PHE A 200 12.01 1.94 -6.62
CA PHE A 200 10.56 1.82 -6.56
C PHE A 200 10.05 2.02 -5.12
N ASP A 201 10.76 1.48 -4.13
CA ASP A 201 10.44 1.69 -2.70
C ASP A 201 10.57 3.17 -2.33
N ASP A 202 11.65 3.86 -2.74
CA ASP A 202 11.84 5.30 -2.55
C ASP A 202 10.72 6.13 -3.20
N LEU A 203 10.26 5.73 -4.40
CA LEU A 203 9.11 6.35 -5.06
C LEU A 203 7.85 6.20 -4.21
N ILE A 204 7.54 5.02 -3.69
CA ILE A 204 6.37 4.79 -2.84
C ILE A 204 6.45 5.63 -1.56
N MET A 205 7.61 5.69 -0.91
CA MET A 205 7.83 6.51 0.29
C MET A 205 7.61 8.01 -0.02
N THR A 206 8.12 8.49 -1.14
CA THR A 206 7.94 9.87 -1.60
C THR A 206 6.47 10.17 -1.86
N LEU A 207 5.76 9.30 -2.57
CA LEU A 207 4.33 9.44 -2.85
C LEU A 207 3.49 9.42 -1.57
N LYS A 208 3.80 8.54 -0.62
CA LYS A 208 3.16 8.53 0.70
C LYS A 208 3.31 9.87 1.41
N GLN A 209 4.53 10.42 1.45
CA GLN A 209 4.82 11.68 2.14
C GLN A 209 4.18 12.90 1.46
N THR A 210 4.21 12.94 0.14
CA THR A 210 3.74 14.10 -0.63
C THR A 210 2.22 14.13 -0.83
N LEU A 211 1.61 12.96 -1.00
CA LEU A 211 0.17 12.83 -1.26
C LEU A 211 -0.64 12.40 -0.02
N GLY A 212 0.02 12.06 1.10
CA GLY A 212 -0.66 11.55 2.29
C GLY A 212 -1.28 10.16 2.09
N LEU A 213 -0.73 9.35 1.18
CA LEU A 213 -1.27 8.04 0.85
C LEU A 213 -1.16 7.05 2.03
N THR A 214 -2.16 6.19 2.15
CA THR A 214 -2.04 4.93 2.90
C THR A 214 -1.69 3.82 1.92
N VAL A 215 -0.71 2.99 2.26
CA VAL A 215 -0.25 1.91 1.38
C VAL A 215 -0.38 0.56 2.08
N PHE A 216 -1.09 -0.38 1.44
CA PHE A 216 -1.12 -1.78 1.84
C PHE A 216 -0.27 -2.58 0.85
N MET A 217 0.92 -2.97 1.28
CA MET A 217 1.92 -3.63 0.43
C MET A 217 2.04 -5.11 0.79
N VAL A 218 1.62 -5.98 -0.12
CA VAL A 218 1.92 -7.41 -0.03
C VAL A 218 3.30 -7.64 -0.64
N THR A 219 4.24 -8.13 0.14
CA THR A 219 5.59 -8.44 -0.36
C THR A 219 6.22 -9.60 0.42
N HIS A 220 7.22 -10.23 -0.15
CA HIS A 220 8.12 -11.17 0.50
C HIS A 220 9.58 -10.67 0.46
N ASP A 221 9.80 -9.48 -0.09
CA ASP A 221 11.11 -8.85 -0.13
C ASP A 221 11.44 -8.19 1.21
N LEU A 222 12.50 -8.68 1.86
CA LEU A 222 12.95 -8.17 3.16
C LEU A 222 13.49 -6.74 3.05
N ASP A 223 14.14 -6.39 1.94
CA ASP A 223 14.70 -5.06 1.75
C ASP A 223 13.57 -4.02 1.68
N SER A 224 12.51 -4.28 0.91
CA SER A 224 11.29 -3.44 0.89
C SER A 224 10.63 -3.34 2.27
N LEU A 225 10.56 -4.45 3.05
CA LEU A 225 9.98 -4.45 4.38
C LEU A 225 10.76 -3.59 5.38
N TYR A 226 12.09 -3.65 5.30
CA TYR A 226 12.97 -2.94 6.23
C TYR A 226 13.12 -1.46 5.86
N HIS A 227 13.09 -1.16 4.56
CA HIS A 227 13.32 0.19 4.05
C HIS A 227 12.04 1.03 3.99
N ALA A 228 10.96 0.47 3.44
CA ALA A 228 9.78 1.25 3.09
C ALA A 228 8.62 1.13 4.08
N CYS A 229 8.50 0.03 4.85
CA CYS A 229 7.32 -0.20 5.66
C CYS A 229 7.42 0.44 7.05
N ASP A 230 6.41 1.23 7.44
CA ASP A 230 6.28 1.77 8.81
C ASP A 230 5.90 0.68 9.81
N ARG A 231 5.04 -0.25 9.37
CA ARG A 231 4.58 -1.41 10.14
C ARG A 231 4.50 -2.64 9.26
N ILE A 232 4.66 -3.80 9.88
CA ILE A 232 4.57 -5.10 9.23
C ILE A 232 3.47 -5.90 9.92
N ALA A 233 2.62 -6.56 9.14
CA ALA A 233 1.66 -7.54 9.63
C ALA A 233 1.97 -8.91 9.04
N ALA A 234 2.14 -9.91 9.89
CA ALA A 234 2.57 -11.24 9.50
C ALA A 234 1.41 -12.23 9.56
N LEU A 235 1.15 -12.89 8.43
CA LEU A 235 0.14 -13.92 8.27
C LEU A 235 0.76 -15.31 8.44
N ALA A 236 0.36 -16.01 9.49
CA ALA A 236 0.59 -17.43 9.67
C ALA A 236 -0.60 -18.06 10.38
N ASP A 237 -0.72 -19.37 10.38
CA ASP A 237 -1.79 -20.10 11.05
C ASP A 237 -3.20 -19.58 10.74
N ARG A 238 -3.39 -19.07 9.52
CA ARG A 238 -4.64 -18.46 9.01
C ARG A 238 -5.05 -17.15 9.69
N LYS A 239 -4.16 -16.53 10.48
CA LYS A 239 -4.38 -15.29 11.23
C LYS A 239 -3.21 -14.33 11.07
N VAL A 240 -3.43 -13.08 11.43
CA VAL A 240 -2.32 -12.17 11.72
C VAL A 240 -1.76 -12.54 13.08
N ILE A 241 -0.53 -13.05 13.09
CA ILE A 241 0.17 -13.51 14.30
C ILE A 241 0.93 -12.38 15.01
N ALA A 242 1.29 -11.35 14.27
CA ALA A 242 1.91 -10.13 14.79
C ALA A 242 1.65 -8.97 13.84
N ALA A 243 1.49 -7.76 14.39
CA ALA A 243 1.41 -6.51 13.62
C ALA A 243 2.07 -5.37 14.41
N GLY A 244 3.06 -4.69 13.82
CA GLY A 244 3.81 -3.62 14.48
C GLY A 244 5.03 -3.20 13.68
N PRO A 245 5.87 -2.31 14.23
CA PRO A 245 7.18 -1.99 13.67
C PRO A 245 8.05 -3.25 13.51
N LEU A 246 9.12 -3.16 12.74
CA LEU A 246 10.08 -4.26 12.54
C LEU A 246 10.54 -4.89 13.86
N ALA A 247 10.82 -4.07 14.88
CA ALA A 247 11.22 -4.54 16.21
C ALA A 247 10.21 -5.53 16.83
N THR A 248 8.90 -5.36 16.58
CA THR A 248 7.86 -6.31 17.02
C THR A 248 8.01 -7.67 16.34
N MET A 249 8.41 -7.70 15.07
CA MET A 249 8.65 -8.94 14.33
C MET A 249 9.87 -9.67 14.87
N LEU A 250 10.96 -8.95 15.14
CA LEU A 250 12.23 -9.47 15.65
C LEU A 250 12.12 -9.99 17.10
N ALA A 251 11.31 -9.33 17.94
CA ALA A 251 11.09 -9.71 19.33
C ALA A 251 10.11 -10.90 19.51
N SER A 252 9.48 -11.35 18.43
CA SER A 252 8.45 -12.40 18.52
C SER A 252 9.03 -13.78 18.71
N ASP A 253 8.42 -14.56 19.62
CA ASP A 253 8.76 -15.97 19.85
C ASP A 253 8.11 -16.94 18.87
N HIS A 254 7.24 -16.46 17.98
CA HIS A 254 6.54 -17.29 17.02
C HIS A 254 7.51 -17.98 16.04
N PRO A 255 7.46 -19.33 15.88
CA PRO A 255 8.46 -20.09 15.09
C PRO A 255 8.59 -19.57 13.64
N TRP A 256 7.47 -19.20 13.02
CA TRP A 256 7.49 -18.68 11.65
C TRP A 256 8.21 -17.33 11.56
N LEU A 257 8.00 -16.41 12.53
CA LEU A 257 8.65 -15.11 12.56
C LEU A 257 10.16 -15.24 12.83
N LYS A 258 10.54 -16.12 13.77
CA LYS A 258 11.97 -16.42 14.00
C LYS A 258 12.65 -16.97 12.74
N ALA A 259 11.98 -17.87 12.02
CA ALA A 259 12.55 -18.42 10.78
C ALA A 259 12.63 -17.38 9.66
N TYR A 260 11.61 -16.49 9.55
CA TYR A 260 11.52 -15.51 8.47
C TYR A 260 12.43 -14.30 8.68
N PHE A 261 12.43 -13.72 9.88
CA PHE A 261 13.20 -12.50 10.21
C PHE A 261 14.54 -12.80 10.91
N GLY A 262 14.71 -13.96 11.56
CA GLY A 262 15.93 -14.36 12.28
C GLY A 262 16.90 -15.23 11.47
N GLY A 263 16.57 -15.56 10.22
CA GLY A 263 17.47 -16.31 9.35
C GLY A 263 18.71 -15.48 8.97
N GLU A 264 19.85 -16.13 8.69
CA GLU A 264 21.11 -15.46 8.35
C GLU A 264 20.97 -14.40 7.24
N ARG A 265 20.17 -14.69 6.21
CA ARG A 265 19.90 -13.76 5.11
C ARG A 265 19.10 -12.54 5.54
N ALA A 266 18.16 -12.72 6.46
CA ALA A 266 17.34 -11.64 6.99
C ALA A 266 18.19 -10.74 7.91
N MET A 267 18.97 -11.35 8.79
CA MET A 267 19.85 -10.62 9.71
C MET A 267 20.93 -9.81 8.99
N ALA A 268 21.47 -10.33 7.88
CA ALA A 268 22.47 -9.62 7.06
C ALA A 268 21.92 -8.35 6.37
N ARG A 269 20.59 -8.21 6.28
CA ARG A 269 19.90 -7.07 5.63
C ARG A 269 19.35 -6.07 6.61
N LEU A 270 19.44 -6.34 7.94
CA LEU A 270 18.98 -5.39 8.95
C LEU A 270 19.74 -4.06 8.88
N PRO A 271 19.05 -2.92 9.02
CA PRO A 271 19.71 -1.62 9.17
C PRO A 271 20.70 -1.62 10.33
N ALA A 272 21.82 -0.92 10.17
CA ALA A 272 22.94 -0.93 11.10
C ALA A 272 22.58 -0.58 12.57
N GLY A 273 21.45 0.09 12.81
CA GLY A 273 20.95 0.42 14.16
C GLY A 273 20.23 -0.70 14.89
N GLU A 274 19.79 -1.76 14.20
CA GLU A 274 19.00 -2.86 14.77
C GLU A 274 19.79 -4.17 14.92
N GLN A 275 21.03 -4.19 14.44
CA GLN A 275 21.92 -5.37 14.53
C GLN A 275 22.47 -5.64 15.96
N GLY A 276 22.30 -4.70 16.91
CA GLY A 276 22.99 -4.69 18.21
C GLY A 276 22.15 -5.06 19.44
N SER A 277 20.86 -5.42 19.32
CA SER A 277 20.01 -5.63 20.50
C SER A 277 19.80 -7.09 20.94
N GLN A 278 20.65 -8.02 20.48
CA GLN A 278 20.60 -9.44 20.87
C GLN A 278 21.95 -9.89 21.45
N THR A 279 22.36 -9.31 22.58
CA THR A 279 23.40 -9.87 23.48
C THR A 279 22.83 -9.96 24.88
#